data_e9d7d9d22879a71788916693cb130698
#
_entry.id   e9d7d9d22879a71788916693cb130698
#
_cell.length_a   1.000
_cell.length_b   1.000
_cell.length_c   1.000
_cell.angle_alpha   90.00
_cell.angle_beta   90.00
_cell.angle_gamma   90.00
#
_symmetry.space_group_name_H-M   'P 1'
#
loop_
_entity.id
_entity.type
_entity.pdbx_description
1 polymer ?
#
loop_
_entity_poly.entity_id
_entity_poly.type
_entity_poly.pdbx_seq_one_letter_code
_entity_poly.pdbx_strand_id
1 'polypeptide(L)'
;MWVIIIISIVVVAIFFSIQLLSLFAINKTPNTATYSGSQLPKISLLLAARNEEKLIQRSLIAIDQLNYPKDKLEVLIGDDDSDDKTNELIREFIQDKPQFKLFSINQQLGKARGKANVLAHLAHKASGTYYFITDIDVKLPSNWIRSLLNQFSDKVGIVSGTSTCEPTSSLFSTFQSIDWLHFMGYIQSFANIGVACTSVGNNMAVRAKAYWETGGYENIDFSITEDYKLFKEVTELGWDWSTILNADSLGMAWHIPSFTEMLHQRKRWLIGAQELPILWEFLIVLYGLFVPAVIVLLFFAPIHAVSLWLLKTGIQTIYIKQLTKRVELVDYSLAHVLLYEIYLIVNTVSTALFYFLPIPSIWKGRTYHKSDLT
;
A
#
# COMPACT_ATOMS: atom_id res chain seq x y z
N MET A 1 -13.61 16.53 34.45
CA MET A 1 -13.12 15.20 34.82
C MET A 1 -13.99 14.08 34.24
N TRP A 2 -15.27 13.94 34.63
CA TRP A 2 -16.17 12.87 34.12
C TRP A 2 -16.30 12.84 32.61
N VAL A 3 -16.36 13.99 31.94
CA VAL A 3 -16.46 14.07 30.45
C VAL A 3 -15.24 13.42 29.79
N ILE A 4 -14.04 13.67 30.28
CA ILE A 4 -12.81 13.09 29.71
C ILE A 4 -12.80 11.56 29.89
N ILE A 5 -13.24 11.06 31.05
CA ILE A 5 -13.34 9.62 31.31
C ILE A 5 -14.35 8.98 30.35
N ILE A 6 -15.54 9.58 30.20
CA ILE A 6 -16.58 9.09 29.28
C ILE A 6 -16.06 9.05 27.84
N ILE A 7 -15.40 10.13 27.37
CA ILE A 7 -14.81 10.17 26.03
C ILE A 7 -13.77 9.04 25.87
N SER A 8 -12.90 8.84 26.87
CA SER A 8 -11.89 7.77 26.82
C SER A 8 -12.53 6.38 26.74
N ILE A 9 -13.59 6.13 27.51
CA ILE A 9 -14.35 4.86 27.46
C ILE A 9 -14.95 4.66 26.06
N VAL A 10 -15.58 5.69 25.50
CA VAL A 10 -16.19 5.64 24.16
C VAL A 10 -15.14 5.36 23.08
N VAL A 11 -14.01 6.06 23.11
CA VAL A 11 -12.88 5.83 22.19
C VAL A 11 -12.41 4.37 22.24
N VAL A 12 -12.19 3.86 23.46
CA VAL A 12 -11.73 2.47 23.67
C VAL A 12 -12.79 1.48 23.18
N ALA A 13 -14.07 1.70 23.48
CA ALA A 13 -15.15 0.81 23.04
C ALA A 13 -15.29 0.75 21.53
N ILE A 14 -15.25 1.90 20.84
CA ILE A 14 -15.29 1.95 19.36
C ILE A 14 -14.05 1.26 18.78
N PHE A 15 -12.88 1.51 19.34
CA PHE A 15 -11.62 0.86 18.89
C PHE A 15 -11.72 -0.68 18.98
N PHE A 16 -12.21 -1.23 20.09
CA PHE A 16 -12.41 -2.67 20.24
C PHE A 16 -13.44 -3.22 19.25
N SER A 17 -14.53 -2.48 19.02
CA SER A 17 -15.56 -2.88 18.05
C SER A 17 -14.96 -3.04 16.66
N ILE A 18 -14.09 -2.11 16.26
CA ILE A 18 -13.39 -2.16 14.96
C ILE A 18 -12.39 -3.32 14.90
N GLN A 19 -11.62 -3.56 15.96
CA GLN A 19 -10.70 -4.70 16.01
C GLN A 19 -11.44 -6.04 15.89
N LEU A 20 -12.52 -6.21 16.63
CA LEU A 20 -13.34 -7.42 16.55
C LEU A 20 -14.00 -7.57 15.18
N LEU A 21 -14.56 -6.50 14.64
CA LEU A 21 -15.12 -6.50 13.28
C LEU A 21 -14.05 -6.96 12.28
N SER A 22 -12.83 -6.42 12.35
CA SER A 22 -11.73 -6.77 11.43
C SER A 22 -11.30 -8.23 11.60
N LEU A 23 -11.22 -8.72 12.83
CA LEU A 23 -10.89 -10.11 13.13
C LEU A 23 -11.89 -11.11 12.52
N PHE A 24 -13.17 -10.78 12.50
CA PHE A 24 -14.20 -11.61 11.88
C PHE A 24 -14.29 -11.40 10.36
N ALA A 25 -14.23 -10.14 9.93
CA ALA A 25 -14.38 -9.77 8.52
C ALA A 25 -13.26 -10.29 7.64
N ILE A 26 -12.03 -10.42 8.17
CA ILE A 26 -10.91 -10.97 7.40
C ILE A 26 -11.17 -12.39 6.90
N ASN A 27 -12.00 -13.15 7.59
CA ASN A 27 -12.35 -14.54 7.22
C ASN A 27 -13.52 -14.63 6.23
N LYS A 28 -14.22 -13.52 5.95
CA LYS A 28 -15.20 -13.51 4.88
C LYS A 28 -14.49 -13.60 3.55
N THR A 29 -14.94 -14.50 2.69
CA THR A 29 -14.54 -14.51 1.29
C THR A 29 -15.43 -13.51 0.56
N PRO A 30 -14.86 -12.43 -0.03
CA PRO A 30 -15.64 -11.61 -0.94
C PRO A 30 -16.18 -12.51 -2.07
N ASN A 31 -17.32 -12.14 -2.65
CA ASN A 31 -17.77 -12.73 -3.92
C ASN A 31 -16.74 -12.34 -4.98
N THR A 32 -15.66 -13.12 -5.08
CA THR A 32 -14.63 -12.89 -6.08
C THR A 32 -15.21 -13.29 -7.42
N ALA A 33 -15.38 -12.30 -8.27
CA ALA A 33 -15.56 -12.58 -9.68
C ALA A 33 -14.31 -13.32 -10.15
N THR A 34 -14.49 -14.46 -10.78
CA THR A 34 -13.40 -15.14 -11.45
C THR A 34 -13.27 -14.54 -12.84
N TYR A 35 -12.04 -14.23 -13.27
CA TYR A 35 -11.81 -13.83 -14.65
C TYR A 35 -12.47 -14.85 -15.60
N SER A 36 -13.44 -14.38 -16.36
CA SER A 36 -14.29 -15.23 -17.22
C SER A 36 -13.73 -15.41 -18.65
N GLY A 37 -12.59 -14.76 -18.94
CA GLY A 37 -11.99 -14.83 -20.28
C GLY A 37 -11.44 -16.22 -20.60
N SER A 38 -11.83 -16.74 -21.76
CA SER A 38 -11.36 -18.05 -22.28
C SER A 38 -9.86 -18.05 -22.63
N GLN A 39 -9.26 -16.88 -22.81
CA GLN A 39 -7.84 -16.72 -23.12
C GLN A 39 -7.22 -15.65 -22.23
N LEU A 40 -5.97 -15.85 -21.82
CA LEU A 40 -5.21 -14.88 -21.04
C LEU A 40 -5.07 -13.57 -21.87
N PRO A 41 -5.40 -12.39 -21.29
CA PRO A 41 -5.32 -11.12 -21.97
C PRO A 41 -3.86 -10.65 -22.11
N LYS A 42 -3.64 -9.64 -22.95
CA LYS A 42 -2.37 -8.92 -22.97
C LYS A 42 -2.29 -7.98 -21.78
N ILE A 43 -1.15 -8.01 -21.08
CA ILE A 43 -0.87 -7.21 -19.88
C ILE A 43 0.26 -6.23 -20.17
N SER A 44 0.12 -5.00 -19.72
CA SER A 44 1.21 -4.05 -19.61
C SER A 44 1.57 -3.84 -18.15
N LEU A 45 2.79 -4.19 -17.77
CA LEU A 45 3.35 -3.90 -16.44
C LEU A 45 4.09 -2.55 -16.53
N LEU A 46 3.64 -1.57 -15.74
CA LEU A 46 4.16 -0.21 -15.74
C LEU A 46 5.00 0.02 -14.49
N LEU A 47 6.26 0.42 -14.67
CA LEU A 47 7.24 0.61 -13.61
C LEU A 47 7.86 2.01 -13.70
N ALA A 48 7.76 2.79 -12.64
CA ALA A 48 8.50 4.03 -12.49
C ALA A 48 9.81 3.77 -11.72
N ALA A 49 10.94 4.19 -12.27
CA ALA A 49 12.26 4.07 -11.67
C ALA A 49 12.87 5.46 -11.44
N ARG A 50 13.45 5.67 -10.26
CA ARG A 50 14.29 6.84 -9.93
C ARG A 50 15.23 6.50 -8.79
N ASN A 51 16.54 6.54 -9.06
CA ASN A 51 17.61 6.33 -8.08
C ASN A 51 17.45 5.01 -7.27
N GLU A 52 17.39 3.89 -7.99
CA GLU A 52 17.14 2.54 -7.46
C GLU A 52 18.27 1.56 -7.72
N GLU A 53 19.49 2.04 -7.96
CA GLU A 53 20.64 1.19 -8.30
C GLU A 53 20.84 -0.01 -7.37
N LYS A 54 20.43 0.12 -6.08
CA LYS A 54 20.62 -0.93 -5.07
C LYS A 54 19.58 -2.04 -5.13
N LEU A 55 18.37 -1.74 -5.65
CA LEU A 55 17.22 -2.64 -5.55
C LEU A 55 16.68 -3.10 -6.91
N ILE A 56 17.00 -2.37 -7.98
CA ILE A 56 16.46 -2.58 -9.32
C ILE A 56 16.62 -4.02 -9.82
N GLN A 57 17.81 -4.62 -9.67
CA GLN A 57 18.08 -5.97 -10.18
C GLN A 57 17.19 -7.03 -9.51
N ARG A 58 17.01 -6.92 -8.18
CA ARG A 58 16.16 -7.83 -7.40
C ARG A 58 14.73 -7.87 -7.96
N SER A 59 14.18 -6.70 -8.27
CA SER A 59 12.80 -6.57 -8.77
C SER A 59 12.68 -7.01 -10.22
N LEU A 60 13.63 -6.65 -11.07
CA LEU A 60 13.64 -7.10 -12.47
C LEU A 60 13.73 -8.61 -12.58
N ILE A 61 14.55 -9.28 -11.75
CA ILE A 61 14.63 -10.73 -11.69
C ILE A 61 13.28 -11.34 -11.29
N ALA A 62 12.61 -10.79 -10.27
CA ALA A 62 11.30 -11.28 -9.84
C ALA A 62 10.24 -11.08 -10.94
N ILE A 63 10.27 -9.97 -11.66
CA ILE A 63 9.37 -9.67 -12.78
C ILE A 63 9.61 -10.64 -13.97
N ASP A 64 10.85 -10.95 -14.30
CA ASP A 64 11.17 -11.90 -15.38
C ASP A 64 10.73 -13.34 -15.05
N GLN A 65 10.61 -13.65 -13.76
CA GLN A 65 10.12 -14.94 -13.24
C GLN A 65 8.60 -15.04 -13.09
N LEU A 66 7.84 -14.01 -13.47
CA LEU A 66 6.38 -14.05 -13.39
C LEU A 66 5.80 -15.15 -14.28
N ASN A 67 4.87 -15.93 -13.72
CA ASN A 67 4.18 -17.04 -14.38
C ASN A 67 3.09 -16.50 -15.33
N TYR A 68 3.51 -15.83 -16.40
CA TYR A 68 2.65 -15.31 -17.45
C TYR A 68 3.30 -15.49 -18.81
N PRO A 69 2.54 -15.78 -19.89
CA PRO A 69 3.12 -15.95 -21.23
C PRO A 69 3.87 -14.69 -21.68
N LYS A 70 5.13 -14.82 -22.07
CA LYS A 70 5.99 -13.69 -22.42
C LYS A 70 5.52 -12.92 -23.65
N ASP A 71 4.81 -13.58 -24.57
CA ASP A 71 4.18 -12.97 -25.75
C ASP A 71 2.93 -12.13 -25.40
N LYS A 72 2.40 -12.29 -24.16
CA LYS A 72 1.24 -11.57 -23.63
C LYS A 72 1.58 -10.59 -22.52
N LEU A 73 2.86 -10.46 -22.16
CA LEU A 73 3.35 -9.55 -21.14
C LEU A 73 4.34 -8.57 -21.75
N GLU A 74 4.06 -7.29 -21.67
CA GLU A 74 5.04 -6.24 -21.89
C GLU A 74 5.36 -5.54 -20.57
N VAL A 75 6.63 -5.26 -20.34
CA VAL A 75 7.13 -4.57 -19.15
C VAL A 75 7.70 -3.23 -19.60
N LEU A 76 7.03 -2.16 -19.23
CA LEU A 76 7.39 -0.80 -19.60
C LEU A 76 8.00 -0.09 -18.38
N ILE A 77 9.25 0.29 -18.50
CA ILE A 77 10.01 0.95 -17.43
C ILE A 77 10.24 2.40 -17.84
N GLY A 78 9.83 3.34 -17.01
CA GLY A 78 10.11 4.76 -17.17
C GLY A 78 11.16 5.21 -16.18
N ASP A 79 12.28 5.69 -16.67
CA ASP A 79 13.34 6.29 -15.87
C ASP A 79 13.06 7.79 -15.71
N ASP A 80 12.80 8.23 -14.46
CA ASP A 80 12.47 9.60 -14.08
C ASP A 80 13.75 10.41 -13.78
N ASP A 81 14.65 10.48 -14.76
CA ASP A 81 15.90 11.23 -14.67
C ASP A 81 16.77 10.80 -13.49
N SER A 82 17.12 9.50 -13.44
CA SER A 82 18.03 8.95 -12.44
C SER A 82 19.45 9.47 -12.65
N ASP A 83 20.13 9.85 -11.56
CA ASP A 83 21.51 10.33 -11.53
C ASP A 83 22.51 9.30 -10.98
N ASP A 84 22.03 8.09 -10.64
CA ASP A 84 22.80 6.91 -10.25
C ASP A 84 22.88 5.87 -11.38
N LYS A 85 23.30 4.66 -11.09
CA LYS A 85 23.44 3.58 -12.08
C LYS A 85 22.13 2.88 -12.47
N THR A 86 20.98 3.38 -12.05
CA THR A 86 19.66 2.75 -12.31
C THR A 86 19.45 2.49 -13.81
N ASN A 87 19.66 3.52 -14.66
CA ASN A 87 19.43 3.40 -16.10
C ASN A 87 20.36 2.37 -16.75
N GLU A 88 21.66 2.39 -16.38
CA GLU A 88 22.66 1.45 -16.86
C GLU A 88 22.30 0.00 -16.53
N LEU A 89 21.96 -0.27 -15.27
CA LEU A 89 21.58 -1.60 -14.78
C LEU A 89 20.31 -2.14 -15.45
N ILE A 90 19.34 -1.26 -15.73
CA ILE A 90 18.12 -1.66 -16.48
C ILE A 90 18.52 -2.06 -17.91
N ARG A 91 19.30 -1.23 -18.62
CA ARG A 91 19.72 -1.52 -20.00
C ARG A 91 20.47 -2.83 -20.12
N GLU A 92 21.38 -3.09 -19.20
CA GLU A 92 22.11 -4.35 -19.13
C GLU A 92 21.15 -5.55 -18.95
N PHE A 93 20.23 -5.44 -18.01
CA PHE A 93 19.28 -6.53 -17.72
C PHE A 93 18.36 -6.88 -18.88
N ILE A 94 17.92 -5.88 -19.68
CA ILE A 94 16.91 -6.06 -20.72
C ILE A 94 17.46 -6.41 -22.10
N GLN A 95 18.78 -6.50 -22.30
CA GLN A 95 19.42 -6.65 -23.63
C GLN A 95 18.87 -7.82 -24.44
N ASP A 96 18.57 -8.94 -23.78
CA ASP A 96 18.07 -10.18 -24.40
C ASP A 96 16.58 -10.46 -24.10
N LYS A 97 15.85 -9.47 -23.60
CA LYS A 97 14.46 -9.61 -23.12
C LYS A 97 13.50 -8.68 -23.86
N PRO A 98 12.99 -9.07 -25.04
CA PRO A 98 12.19 -8.21 -25.91
C PRO A 98 10.86 -7.73 -25.29
N GLN A 99 10.37 -8.41 -24.24
CA GLN A 99 9.17 -8.00 -23.50
C GLN A 99 9.43 -6.80 -22.58
N PHE A 100 10.68 -6.44 -22.28
CA PHE A 100 11.03 -5.26 -21.49
C PHE A 100 11.39 -4.08 -22.40
N LYS A 101 10.92 -2.89 -22.05
CA LYS A 101 11.24 -1.64 -22.73
C LYS A 101 11.53 -0.53 -21.75
N LEU A 102 12.61 0.21 -21.94
CA LEU A 102 13.02 1.35 -21.12
C LEU A 102 12.77 2.66 -21.87
N PHE A 103 12.19 3.62 -21.16
CA PHE A 103 11.92 4.97 -21.65
C PHE A 103 12.49 6.00 -20.68
N SER A 104 13.22 7.00 -21.18
CA SER A 104 13.63 8.16 -20.39
C SER A 104 12.50 9.20 -20.40
N ILE A 105 12.09 9.64 -19.21
CA ILE A 105 10.98 10.55 -19.01
C ILE A 105 11.50 11.92 -18.57
N ASN A 106 11.56 12.87 -19.50
CA ASN A 106 12.16 14.20 -19.29
C ASN A 106 11.13 15.34 -19.39
N GLN A 107 9.87 15.01 -19.67
CA GLN A 107 8.80 16.01 -19.86
C GLN A 107 7.63 15.71 -18.94
N GLN A 108 6.97 16.77 -18.48
CA GLN A 108 5.72 16.65 -17.75
C GLN A 108 4.56 16.50 -18.72
N LEU A 109 3.64 15.57 -18.45
CA LEU A 109 2.45 15.33 -19.21
C LEU A 109 1.22 15.85 -18.43
N GLY A 110 0.57 16.88 -18.97
CA GLY A 110 -0.62 17.45 -18.32
C GLY A 110 -0.38 17.89 -16.88
N LYS A 111 -1.25 17.44 -15.97
CA LYS A 111 -1.18 17.70 -14.52
C LYS A 111 -0.29 16.72 -13.76
N ALA A 112 0.11 15.62 -14.39
CA ALA A 112 0.85 14.54 -13.73
C ALA A 112 2.24 15.01 -13.27
N ARG A 113 2.69 14.54 -12.08
CA ARG A 113 4.01 14.85 -11.52
C ARG A 113 4.63 13.59 -10.91
N GLY A 114 5.97 13.55 -10.84
CA GLY A 114 6.70 12.45 -10.22
C GLY A 114 6.30 11.08 -10.78
N LYS A 115 6.00 10.10 -9.93
CA LYS A 115 5.61 8.76 -10.34
C LYS A 115 4.38 8.75 -11.26
N ALA A 116 3.36 9.55 -10.97
CA ALA A 116 2.17 9.67 -11.81
C ALA A 116 2.52 10.13 -13.23
N ASN A 117 3.48 11.05 -13.38
CA ASN A 117 3.95 11.49 -14.71
C ASN A 117 4.61 10.36 -15.50
N VAL A 118 5.45 9.58 -14.83
CA VAL A 118 6.07 8.39 -15.46
C VAL A 118 4.99 7.41 -15.93
N LEU A 119 4.06 7.07 -15.04
CA LEU A 119 2.97 6.15 -15.35
C LEU A 119 2.07 6.65 -16.47
N ALA A 120 1.80 7.96 -16.56
CA ALA A 120 1.08 8.57 -17.69
C ALA A 120 1.80 8.33 -19.03
N HIS A 121 3.09 8.62 -19.08
CA HIS A 121 3.88 8.35 -20.30
C HIS A 121 3.89 6.88 -20.68
N LEU A 122 4.02 5.97 -19.71
CA LEU A 122 4.01 4.53 -19.95
C LEU A 122 2.63 4.05 -20.41
N ALA A 123 1.53 4.59 -19.87
CA ALA A 123 0.18 4.25 -20.29
C ALA A 123 -0.06 4.55 -21.77
N HIS A 124 0.49 5.65 -22.32
CA HIS A 124 0.44 5.96 -23.74
C HIS A 124 1.26 4.99 -24.63
N LYS A 125 2.20 4.25 -24.05
CA LYS A 125 2.98 3.22 -24.76
C LYS A 125 2.41 1.82 -24.55
N ALA A 126 1.52 1.65 -23.57
CA ALA A 126 0.94 0.39 -23.18
C ALA A 126 -0.10 -0.09 -24.21
N SER A 127 -0.07 -1.39 -24.51
CA SER A 127 -1.00 -2.03 -25.44
C SER A 127 -1.82 -3.16 -24.78
N GLY A 128 -1.63 -3.36 -23.48
CA GLY A 128 -2.35 -4.37 -22.68
C GLY A 128 -3.79 -3.95 -22.38
N THR A 129 -4.64 -4.94 -22.17
CA THR A 129 -6.03 -4.75 -21.73
C THR A 129 -6.11 -4.33 -20.25
N TYR A 130 -5.09 -4.68 -19.49
CA TYR A 130 -4.93 -4.32 -18.09
C TYR A 130 -3.53 -3.76 -17.86
N TYR A 131 -3.45 -2.69 -17.07
CA TYR A 131 -2.22 -2.09 -16.61
C TYR A 131 -1.94 -2.56 -15.20
N PHE A 132 -0.86 -3.28 -15.01
CA PHE A 132 -0.34 -3.69 -13.72
C PHE A 132 0.70 -2.67 -13.29
N ILE A 133 0.64 -2.23 -12.04
CA ILE A 133 1.51 -1.18 -11.51
C ILE A 133 2.15 -1.69 -10.24
N THR A 134 3.47 -1.56 -10.16
CA THR A 134 4.25 -1.85 -8.96
C THR A 134 5.43 -0.88 -8.87
N ASP A 135 6.04 -0.80 -7.69
CA ASP A 135 7.28 -0.04 -7.53
C ASP A 135 8.49 -0.93 -7.88
N ILE A 136 9.55 -0.27 -8.31
CA ILE A 136 10.75 -0.96 -8.77
C ILE A 136 11.60 -1.58 -7.64
N ASP A 137 11.25 -1.31 -6.38
CA ASP A 137 11.86 -1.89 -5.18
C ASP A 137 11.06 -3.07 -4.60
N VAL A 138 9.98 -3.48 -5.26
CA VAL A 138 9.08 -4.56 -4.81
C VAL A 138 9.44 -5.87 -5.48
N LYS A 139 9.62 -6.92 -4.68
CA LYS A 139 9.71 -8.31 -5.15
C LYS A 139 8.31 -8.90 -5.20
N LEU A 140 7.89 -9.32 -6.39
CA LEU A 140 6.59 -9.90 -6.65
C LEU A 140 6.63 -11.43 -6.60
N PRO A 141 5.57 -12.13 -6.13
CA PRO A 141 5.47 -13.57 -6.26
C PRO A 141 5.18 -13.98 -7.71
N SER A 142 5.59 -15.18 -8.10
CA SER A 142 5.49 -15.65 -9.50
C SER A 142 4.06 -15.64 -10.05
N ASN A 143 3.06 -15.89 -9.24
CA ASN A 143 1.65 -15.93 -9.65
C ASN A 143 0.93 -14.58 -9.53
N TRP A 144 1.65 -13.50 -9.24
CA TRP A 144 1.08 -12.18 -8.96
C TRP A 144 0.07 -11.70 -10.00
N ILE A 145 0.45 -11.75 -11.29
CA ILE A 145 -0.45 -11.31 -12.37
C ILE A 145 -1.73 -12.14 -12.36
N ARG A 146 -1.64 -13.46 -12.24
CA ARG A 146 -2.80 -14.35 -12.24
C ARG A 146 -3.69 -14.11 -11.02
N SER A 147 -3.09 -13.87 -9.86
CA SER A 147 -3.82 -13.61 -8.62
C SER A 147 -4.67 -12.34 -8.71
N LEU A 148 -4.11 -11.23 -9.20
CA LEU A 148 -4.86 -9.99 -9.39
C LEU A 148 -5.84 -10.09 -10.56
N LEU A 149 -5.45 -10.72 -11.67
CA LEU A 149 -6.31 -10.88 -12.85
C LEU A 149 -7.60 -11.63 -12.51
N ASN A 150 -7.53 -12.64 -11.64
CA ASN A 150 -8.68 -13.42 -11.19
C ASN A 150 -9.72 -12.61 -10.39
N GLN A 151 -9.38 -11.37 -9.98
CA GLN A 151 -10.32 -10.46 -9.31
C GLN A 151 -11.13 -9.62 -10.30
N PHE A 152 -10.78 -9.61 -11.59
CA PHE A 152 -11.51 -8.83 -12.59
C PHE A 152 -12.75 -9.56 -13.10
N SER A 153 -13.91 -8.98 -12.84
CA SER A 153 -15.15 -9.21 -13.60
C SER A 153 -15.31 -8.14 -14.66
N ASP A 154 -16.39 -8.20 -15.42
CA ASP A 154 -16.70 -7.17 -16.42
C ASP A 154 -16.90 -5.78 -15.81
N LYS A 155 -17.29 -5.71 -14.53
CA LYS A 155 -17.57 -4.48 -13.80
C LYS A 155 -16.36 -3.96 -12.98
N VAL A 156 -15.37 -4.79 -12.69
CA VAL A 156 -14.23 -4.39 -11.88
C VAL A 156 -13.25 -3.59 -12.73
N GLY A 157 -13.04 -2.33 -12.33
CA GLY A 157 -12.12 -1.39 -12.98
C GLY A 157 -10.72 -1.41 -12.38
N ILE A 158 -10.60 -1.64 -11.06
CA ILE A 158 -9.33 -1.61 -10.34
C ILE A 158 -9.23 -2.71 -9.29
N VAL A 159 -8.05 -3.29 -9.14
CA VAL A 159 -7.74 -4.35 -8.16
C VAL A 159 -6.48 -3.98 -7.41
N SER A 160 -6.50 -4.11 -6.10
CA SER A 160 -5.33 -3.93 -5.23
C SER A 160 -4.88 -5.27 -4.66
N GLY A 161 -3.59 -5.57 -4.80
CA GLY A 161 -2.94 -6.63 -4.04
C GLY A 161 -2.55 -6.17 -2.64
N THR A 162 -1.82 -7.02 -1.95
CA THR A 162 -1.28 -6.72 -0.62
C THR A 162 0.23 -6.56 -0.69
N SER A 163 0.74 -5.58 0.05
CA SER A 163 2.18 -5.38 0.19
C SER A 163 2.60 -5.43 1.65
N THR A 164 3.82 -5.89 1.89
CA THR A 164 4.51 -5.78 3.18
C THR A 164 5.99 -5.48 2.97
N CYS A 165 6.71 -5.15 4.03
CA CYS A 165 8.15 -5.04 3.96
C CYS A 165 8.81 -6.42 4.11
N GLU A 166 9.89 -6.66 3.37
CA GLU A 166 10.69 -7.87 3.53
C GLU A 166 11.39 -7.84 4.90
N PRO A 167 11.08 -8.78 5.82
CA PRO A 167 11.74 -8.84 7.10
C PRO A 167 13.19 -9.30 6.92
N THR A 168 14.12 -8.63 7.60
CA THR A 168 15.53 -9.02 7.70
C THR A 168 15.84 -9.47 9.13
N SER A 169 17.11 -9.66 9.47
CA SER A 169 17.54 -9.91 10.86
C SER A 169 17.33 -8.71 11.80
N SER A 170 17.00 -7.54 11.28
CA SER A 170 16.73 -6.34 12.07
C SER A 170 15.33 -6.37 12.67
N LEU A 171 15.22 -6.07 13.98
CA LEU A 171 13.93 -5.87 14.63
C LEU A 171 13.12 -4.73 13.98
N PHE A 172 13.80 -3.68 13.52
CA PHE A 172 13.13 -2.56 12.87
C PHE A 172 12.46 -2.95 11.56
N SER A 173 13.12 -3.77 10.72
CA SER A 173 12.50 -4.29 9.50
C SER A 173 11.35 -5.26 9.79
N THR A 174 11.51 -6.09 10.83
CA THR A 174 10.45 -7.00 11.28
C THR A 174 9.21 -6.23 11.73
N PHE A 175 9.39 -5.15 12.49
CA PHE A 175 8.26 -4.32 12.93
C PHE A 175 7.60 -3.57 11.78
N GLN A 176 8.36 -3.08 10.80
CA GLN A 176 7.80 -2.52 9.59
C GLN A 176 6.96 -3.55 8.81
N SER A 177 7.46 -4.79 8.73
CA SER A 177 6.73 -5.87 8.08
C SER A 177 5.40 -6.17 8.79
N ILE A 178 5.40 -6.27 10.11
CA ILE A 178 4.18 -6.46 10.91
C ILE A 178 3.23 -5.29 10.73
N ASP A 179 3.74 -4.05 10.77
CA ASP A 179 2.95 -2.82 10.66
C ASP A 179 2.22 -2.72 9.31
N TRP A 180 2.93 -2.99 8.22
CA TRP A 180 2.34 -3.04 6.89
C TRP A 180 1.29 -4.14 6.76
N LEU A 181 1.61 -5.36 7.18
CA LEU A 181 0.68 -6.47 7.10
C LEU A 181 -0.58 -6.22 7.93
N HIS A 182 -0.42 -5.63 9.12
CA HIS A 182 -1.52 -5.26 10.01
C HIS A 182 -2.43 -4.21 9.36
N PHE A 183 -1.86 -3.17 8.76
CA PHE A 183 -2.59 -2.15 8.02
C PHE A 183 -3.32 -2.72 6.81
N MET A 184 -2.65 -3.54 5.98
CA MET A 184 -3.26 -4.21 4.84
C MET A 184 -4.39 -5.16 5.25
N GLY A 185 -4.26 -5.78 6.42
CA GLY A 185 -5.31 -6.59 7.02
C GLY A 185 -6.58 -5.79 7.28
N TYR A 186 -6.48 -4.57 7.81
CA TYR A 186 -7.66 -3.69 7.98
C TYR A 186 -8.29 -3.34 6.65
N ILE A 187 -7.50 -2.93 5.65
CA ILE A 187 -8.00 -2.64 4.30
C ILE A 187 -8.78 -3.85 3.76
N GLN A 188 -8.22 -5.05 3.84
CA GLN A 188 -8.87 -6.27 3.38
C GLN A 188 -10.14 -6.59 4.18
N SER A 189 -10.11 -6.43 5.51
CA SER A 189 -11.28 -6.71 6.36
C SER A 189 -12.46 -5.80 6.01
N PHE A 190 -12.22 -4.52 5.80
CA PHE A 190 -13.26 -3.59 5.38
C PHE A 190 -13.71 -3.86 3.93
N ALA A 191 -12.80 -4.21 3.04
CA ALA A 191 -13.14 -4.63 1.67
C ALA A 191 -14.06 -5.86 1.66
N ASN A 192 -13.82 -6.84 2.54
CA ASN A 192 -14.65 -8.05 2.66
C ASN A 192 -16.08 -7.78 3.13
N ILE A 193 -16.36 -6.60 3.65
CA ILE A 193 -17.73 -6.14 4.02
C ILE A 193 -18.24 -5.04 3.09
N GLY A 194 -17.59 -4.83 1.95
CA GLY A 194 -18.04 -3.90 0.90
C GLY A 194 -17.67 -2.44 1.14
N VAL A 195 -16.75 -2.15 2.06
CA VAL A 195 -16.28 -0.77 2.32
C VAL A 195 -14.97 -0.52 1.59
N ALA A 196 -15.03 0.36 0.59
CA ALA A 196 -13.86 0.79 -0.17
C ALA A 196 -12.92 1.63 0.69
N CYS A 197 -11.62 1.40 0.56
CA CYS A 197 -10.60 2.22 1.22
C CYS A 197 -9.72 2.93 0.20
N THR A 198 -8.80 2.19 -0.40
CA THR A 198 -7.77 2.74 -1.26
C THR A 198 -7.22 1.65 -2.18
N SER A 199 -6.48 2.07 -3.19
CA SER A 199 -5.54 1.21 -3.90
C SER A 199 -4.14 1.32 -3.26
N VAL A 200 -3.25 0.41 -3.63
CA VAL A 200 -1.88 0.35 -3.13
C VAL A 200 -0.94 0.48 -4.32
N GLY A 201 -0.33 1.65 -4.49
CA GLY A 201 0.40 2.06 -5.68
C GLY A 201 1.61 1.20 -6.07
N ASN A 202 2.10 0.39 -5.13
CA ASN A 202 3.15 -0.58 -5.39
C ASN A 202 2.63 -2.01 -5.63
N ASN A 203 1.30 -2.19 -5.70
CA ASN A 203 0.68 -3.51 -5.90
C ASN A 203 -0.77 -3.37 -6.37
N MET A 204 -0.97 -2.96 -7.62
CA MET A 204 -2.32 -2.79 -8.15
C MET A 204 -2.39 -3.13 -9.64
N ALA A 205 -3.62 -3.35 -10.11
CA ALA A 205 -3.94 -3.48 -11.53
C ALA A 205 -5.20 -2.67 -11.84
N VAL A 206 -5.23 -2.04 -12.99
CA VAL A 206 -6.37 -1.27 -13.49
C VAL A 206 -6.72 -1.73 -14.91
N ARG A 207 -8.02 -1.84 -15.20
CA ARG A 207 -8.48 -2.09 -16.55
C ARG A 207 -8.12 -0.88 -17.43
N ALA A 208 -7.48 -1.08 -18.58
CA ALA A 208 -7.08 -0.01 -19.48
C ALA A 208 -8.26 0.92 -19.85
N LYS A 209 -9.44 0.34 -20.11
CA LYS A 209 -10.67 1.11 -20.36
C LYS A 209 -11.02 2.03 -19.20
N ALA A 210 -11.02 1.51 -17.95
CA ALA A 210 -11.32 2.29 -16.75
C ALA A 210 -10.29 3.41 -16.53
N TYR A 211 -8.99 3.12 -16.74
CA TYR A 211 -7.94 4.12 -16.67
C TYR A 211 -8.16 5.28 -17.69
N TRP A 212 -8.46 4.96 -18.94
CA TRP A 212 -8.67 5.99 -19.95
C TRP A 212 -9.98 6.74 -19.81
N GLU A 213 -11.01 6.16 -19.20
CA GLU A 213 -12.26 6.85 -18.88
C GLU A 213 -12.06 7.93 -17.79
N THR A 214 -11.06 7.81 -16.92
CA THR A 214 -10.68 8.90 -15.98
C THR A 214 -9.93 10.05 -16.67
N GLY A 215 -9.51 9.86 -17.93
CA GLY A 215 -8.63 10.76 -18.67
C GLY A 215 -7.15 10.51 -18.44
N GLY A 216 -6.78 9.47 -17.65
CA GLY A 216 -5.41 9.14 -17.30
C GLY A 216 -4.78 10.10 -16.29
N TYR A 217 -3.63 9.76 -15.78
CA TYR A 217 -2.92 10.59 -14.77
C TYR A 217 -2.64 12.03 -15.25
N GLU A 218 -2.52 12.26 -16.53
CA GLU A 218 -2.29 13.60 -17.10
C GLU A 218 -3.48 14.55 -16.94
N ASN A 219 -4.69 14.03 -16.77
CA ASN A 219 -5.90 14.84 -16.60
C ASN A 219 -6.45 14.80 -15.17
N ILE A 220 -6.06 13.81 -14.37
CA ILE A 220 -6.38 13.71 -12.96
C ILE A 220 -5.63 14.80 -12.18
N ASP A 221 -6.29 15.46 -11.22
CA ASP A 221 -5.63 16.42 -10.35
C ASP A 221 -4.51 15.76 -9.56
N PHE A 222 -3.38 16.46 -9.43
CA PHE A 222 -2.22 15.92 -8.72
C PHE A 222 -2.56 15.58 -7.28
N SER A 223 -2.17 14.39 -6.85
CA SER A 223 -2.14 13.95 -5.46
C SER A 223 -0.79 13.31 -5.14
N ILE A 224 -0.34 13.44 -3.90
CA ILE A 224 0.88 12.76 -3.41
C ILE A 224 0.65 11.25 -3.27
N THR A 225 -0.61 10.82 -3.23
CA THR A 225 -1.07 9.44 -3.24
C THR A 225 -1.79 9.18 -4.56
N GLU A 226 -1.00 9.08 -5.63
CA GLU A 226 -1.49 8.91 -7.00
C GLU A 226 -2.37 7.65 -7.16
N ASP A 227 -2.08 6.62 -6.37
CA ASP A 227 -2.79 5.36 -6.32
C ASP A 227 -4.21 5.51 -5.78
N TYR A 228 -4.36 6.18 -4.63
CA TYR A 228 -5.67 6.49 -4.09
C TYR A 228 -6.45 7.40 -5.04
N LYS A 229 -5.80 8.40 -5.62
CA LYS A 229 -6.46 9.32 -6.53
C LYS A 229 -7.02 8.60 -7.76
N LEU A 230 -6.23 7.72 -8.38
CA LEU A 230 -6.72 6.88 -9.49
C LEU A 230 -7.86 5.96 -9.04
N PHE A 231 -7.73 5.34 -7.86
CA PHE A 231 -8.79 4.49 -7.29
C PHE A 231 -10.11 5.26 -7.15
N LYS A 232 -10.05 6.47 -6.61
CA LYS A 232 -11.21 7.35 -6.42
C LYS A 232 -11.86 7.67 -7.77
N GLU A 233 -11.10 8.16 -8.74
CA GLU A 233 -11.60 8.54 -10.06
C GLU A 233 -12.26 7.33 -10.78
N VAL A 234 -11.64 6.14 -10.72
CA VAL A 234 -12.20 4.92 -11.32
C VAL A 234 -13.53 4.54 -10.66
N THR A 235 -13.60 4.61 -9.33
CA THR A 235 -14.83 4.22 -8.59
C THR A 235 -15.95 5.26 -8.73
N GLU A 236 -15.62 6.56 -8.84
CA GLU A 236 -16.59 7.63 -9.09
C GLU A 236 -17.22 7.53 -10.50
N LEU A 237 -16.54 6.92 -11.47
CA LEU A 237 -17.11 6.58 -12.77
C LEU A 237 -18.04 5.35 -12.74
N GLY A 238 -18.22 4.74 -11.57
CA GLY A 238 -19.15 3.61 -11.38
C GLY A 238 -18.52 2.24 -11.65
N TRP A 239 -17.19 2.15 -11.79
CA TRP A 239 -16.50 0.88 -11.81
C TRP A 239 -16.43 0.26 -10.40
N ASP A 240 -16.63 -1.06 -10.35
CA ASP A 240 -16.37 -1.84 -9.14
C ASP A 240 -14.86 -1.98 -8.89
N TRP A 241 -14.52 -2.35 -7.69
CA TRP A 241 -13.14 -2.55 -7.23
C TRP A 241 -13.00 -3.88 -6.47
N SER A 242 -11.79 -4.37 -6.34
CA SER A 242 -11.47 -5.53 -5.51
C SER A 242 -10.14 -5.35 -4.79
N THR A 243 -10.02 -6.00 -3.62
CA THR A 243 -8.77 -6.09 -2.86
C THR A 243 -8.51 -7.55 -2.52
N ILE A 244 -7.27 -7.99 -2.67
CA ILE A 244 -6.89 -9.38 -2.41
C ILE A 244 -5.68 -9.46 -1.50
N LEU A 245 -5.79 -10.31 -0.46
CA LEU A 245 -4.75 -10.62 0.51
C LEU A 245 -4.54 -12.14 0.54
N ASN A 246 -3.50 -12.60 -0.15
CA ASN A 246 -3.04 -13.99 -0.16
C ASN A 246 -1.54 -14.05 -0.53
N ALA A 247 -0.93 -15.23 -0.46
CA ALA A 247 0.48 -15.41 -0.78
C ALA A 247 0.83 -15.01 -2.22
N ASP A 248 -0.02 -15.35 -3.20
CA ASP A 248 0.21 -15.04 -4.61
C ASP A 248 0.01 -13.56 -4.98
N SER A 249 -0.56 -12.74 -4.08
CA SER A 249 -0.69 -11.29 -4.26
C SER A 249 0.28 -10.47 -3.41
N LEU A 250 1.09 -11.11 -2.54
CA LEU A 250 1.93 -10.42 -1.58
C LEU A 250 3.19 -9.84 -2.22
N GLY A 251 3.21 -8.54 -2.46
CA GLY A 251 4.42 -7.80 -2.82
C GLY A 251 5.33 -7.56 -1.60
N MET A 252 6.64 -7.83 -1.76
CA MET A 252 7.64 -7.65 -0.71
C MET A 252 8.49 -6.41 -1.03
N ALA A 253 8.11 -5.26 -0.47
CA ALA A 253 8.89 -4.03 -0.58
C ALA A 253 10.15 -4.08 0.28
N TRP A 254 11.19 -3.34 -0.12
CA TRP A 254 12.35 -3.18 0.75
C TRP A 254 11.97 -2.29 1.95
N HIS A 255 12.47 -2.63 3.13
CA HIS A 255 12.18 -1.86 4.34
C HIS A 255 12.91 -0.50 4.30
N ILE A 256 12.33 0.50 4.97
CA ILE A 256 12.97 1.81 5.13
C ILE A 256 14.15 1.67 6.10
N PRO A 257 15.36 2.14 5.72
CA PRO A 257 16.57 1.88 6.50
C PRO A 257 16.65 2.65 7.83
N SER A 258 16.01 3.82 7.92
CA SER A 258 16.08 4.68 9.10
C SER A 258 14.71 5.13 9.62
N PHE A 259 14.62 5.37 10.93
CA PHE A 259 13.41 5.87 11.56
C PHE A 259 13.03 7.28 11.04
N THR A 260 14.02 8.12 10.74
CA THR A 260 13.78 9.47 10.18
C THR A 260 13.15 9.39 8.79
N GLU A 261 13.67 8.55 7.89
CA GLU A 261 13.10 8.35 6.56
C GLU A 261 11.67 7.78 6.65
N MET A 262 11.43 6.89 7.62
CA MET A 262 10.09 6.36 7.88
C MET A 262 9.14 7.48 8.31
N LEU A 263 9.55 8.43 9.16
CA LEU A 263 8.73 9.58 9.54
C LEU A 263 8.38 10.47 8.34
N HIS A 264 9.32 10.71 7.41
CA HIS A 264 9.03 11.41 6.16
C HIS A 264 8.01 10.66 5.30
N GLN A 265 8.13 9.34 5.17
CA GLN A 265 7.17 8.51 4.45
C GLN A 265 5.77 8.58 5.09
N ARG A 266 5.68 8.41 6.43
CA ARG A 266 4.41 8.46 7.16
C ARG A 266 3.76 9.83 7.10
N LYS A 267 4.54 10.90 7.19
CA LYS A 267 4.03 12.28 7.04
C LYS A 267 3.40 12.46 5.65
N ARG A 268 4.05 11.98 4.60
CA ARG A 268 3.52 12.03 3.24
C ARG A 268 2.18 11.29 3.13
N TRP A 269 2.09 10.08 3.72
CA TRP A 269 0.86 9.31 3.72
C TRP A 269 -0.27 9.98 4.50
N LEU A 270 0.04 10.62 5.65
CA LEU A 270 -0.95 11.38 6.41
C LEU A 270 -1.46 12.62 5.65
N ILE A 271 -0.61 13.25 4.83
CA ILE A 271 -1.05 14.34 3.95
C ILE A 271 -2.02 13.79 2.89
N GLY A 272 -1.66 12.72 2.21
CA GLY A 272 -2.54 12.08 1.23
C GLY A 272 -3.83 11.51 1.85
N ALA A 273 -3.78 11.08 3.11
CA ALA A 273 -4.96 10.57 3.82
C ALA A 273 -6.07 11.62 4.04
N GLN A 274 -5.77 12.91 3.91
CA GLN A 274 -6.79 13.98 3.96
C GLN A 274 -7.74 13.97 2.74
N GLU A 275 -7.41 13.25 1.70
CA GLU A 275 -8.30 13.03 0.55
C GLU A 275 -9.23 11.83 0.74
N LEU A 276 -9.03 11.01 1.78
CA LEU A 276 -9.82 9.81 2.05
C LEU A 276 -11.27 10.16 2.44
N PRO A 277 -12.23 9.24 2.25
CA PRO A 277 -13.56 9.38 2.81
C PRO A 277 -13.51 9.57 4.33
N ILE A 278 -14.41 10.41 4.86
CA ILE A 278 -14.49 10.79 6.29
C ILE A 278 -14.43 9.60 7.27
N LEU A 279 -14.94 8.45 6.87
CA LEU A 279 -14.86 7.22 7.67
C LEU A 279 -13.40 6.83 7.94
N TRP A 280 -12.54 6.89 6.92
CA TRP A 280 -11.13 6.50 7.05
C TRP A 280 -10.32 7.53 7.84
N GLU A 281 -10.58 8.81 7.63
CA GLU A 281 -9.99 9.86 8.46
C GLU A 281 -10.37 9.66 9.94
N PHE A 282 -11.65 9.41 10.22
CA PHE A 282 -12.14 9.09 11.56
C PHE A 282 -11.42 7.87 12.16
N LEU A 283 -11.23 6.79 11.40
CA LEU A 283 -10.54 5.58 11.87
C LEU A 283 -9.06 5.87 12.18
N ILE A 284 -8.38 6.67 11.37
CA ILE A 284 -6.98 7.09 11.61
C ILE A 284 -6.88 7.90 12.91
N VAL A 285 -7.77 8.87 13.10
CA VAL A 285 -7.82 9.69 14.32
C VAL A 285 -8.14 8.82 15.55
N LEU A 286 -9.12 7.94 15.45
CA LEU A 286 -9.50 7.01 16.51
C LEU A 286 -8.32 6.11 16.92
N TYR A 287 -7.59 5.60 15.95
CA TYR A 287 -6.40 4.79 16.18
C TYR A 287 -5.34 5.58 16.96
N GLY A 288 -5.10 6.84 16.60
CA GLY A 288 -4.19 7.73 17.31
C GLY A 288 -4.65 8.08 18.73
N LEU A 289 -5.97 8.14 18.97
CA LEU A 289 -6.54 8.49 20.27
C LEU A 289 -6.58 7.32 21.26
N PHE A 290 -6.39 6.08 20.82
CA PHE A 290 -6.46 4.91 21.70
C PHE A 290 -5.46 4.98 22.86
N VAL A 291 -4.19 5.25 22.58
CA VAL A 291 -3.13 5.35 23.59
C VAL A 291 -3.41 6.48 24.62
N PRO A 292 -3.68 7.73 24.20
CA PRO A 292 -4.11 8.79 25.09
C PRO A 292 -5.30 8.41 25.96
N ALA A 293 -6.32 7.77 25.39
CA ALA A 293 -7.52 7.35 26.11
C ALA A 293 -7.18 6.32 27.20
N VAL A 294 -6.34 5.33 26.90
CA VAL A 294 -5.90 4.34 27.91
C VAL A 294 -5.05 5.01 29.00
N ILE A 295 -4.18 5.96 28.65
CA ILE A 295 -3.41 6.72 29.65
C ILE A 295 -4.34 7.47 30.61
N VAL A 296 -5.38 8.12 30.10
CA VAL A 296 -6.40 8.77 30.96
C VAL A 296 -7.02 7.74 31.90
N LEU A 297 -7.44 6.58 31.40
CA LEU A 297 -8.06 5.53 32.22
C LEU A 297 -7.09 4.96 33.26
N LEU A 298 -5.78 4.94 33.03
CA LEU A 298 -4.79 4.50 34.03
C LEU A 298 -4.81 5.36 35.30
N PHE A 299 -5.13 6.65 35.22
CA PHE A 299 -5.23 7.52 36.39
C PHE A 299 -6.50 7.29 37.22
N PHE A 300 -7.59 6.81 36.61
CA PHE A 300 -8.89 6.70 37.28
C PHE A 300 -9.31 5.26 37.52
N ALA A 301 -8.87 4.31 36.72
CA ALA A 301 -9.23 2.91 36.78
C ALA A 301 -8.06 2.00 36.31
N PRO A 302 -6.91 1.99 37.02
CA PRO A 302 -5.68 1.38 36.52
C PRO A 302 -5.82 -0.10 36.18
N ILE A 303 -6.52 -0.88 36.98
CA ILE A 303 -6.71 -2.31 36.72
C ILE A 303 -7.49 -2.51 35.41
N HIS A 304 -8.55 -1.74 35.19
CA HIS A 304 -9.35 -1.83 33.95
C HIS A 304 -8.53 -1.38 32.73
N ALA A 305 -7.76 -0.30 32.85
CA ALA A 305 -6.91 0.19 31.77
C ALA A 305 -5.86 -0.85 31.35
N VAL A 306 -5.18 -1.47 32.31
CA VAL A 306 -4.22 -2.55 32.04
C VAL A 306 -4.92 -3.77 31.43
N SER A 307 -6.07 -4.17 31.95
CA SER A 307 -6.85 -5.30 31.41
C SER A 307 -7.26 -5.05 29.95
N LEU A 308 -7.74 -3.83 29.63
CA LEU A 308 -8.09 -3.42 28.27
C LEU A 308 -6.86 -3.44 27.35
N TRP A 309 -5.72 -2.95 27.83
CA TRP A 309 -4.48 -3.02 27.06
C TRP A 309 -4.06 -4.45 26.72
N LEU A 310 -4.08 -5.34 27.71
CA LEU A 310 -3.76 -6.75 27.53
C LEU A 310 -4.75 -7.44 26.55
N LEU A 311 -6.04 -7.13 26.68
CA LEU A 311 -7.07 -7.64 25.78
C LEU A 311 -6.83 -7.18 24.33
N LYS A 312 -6.54 -5.89 24.14
CA LYS A 312 -6.17 -5.31 22.84
C LYS A 312 -4.98 -6.05 22.23
N THR A 313 -3.92 -6.22 23.01
CA THR A 313 -2.70 -6.91 22.56
C THR A 313 -2.99 -8.37 22.19
N GLY A 314 -3.85 -9.03 22.95
CA GLY A 314 -4.30 -10.39 22.64
C GLY A 314 -5.07 -10.49 21.32
N ILE A 315 -6.06 -9.63 21.11
CA ILE A 315 -6.84 -9.58 19.86
C ILE A 315 -5.93 -9.27 18.68
N GLN A 316 -5.07 -8.26 18.81
CA GLN A 316 -4.10 -7.89 17.76
C GLN A 316 -3.15 -9.04 17.45
N THR A 317 -2.66 -9.76 18.44
CA THR A 317 -1.79 -10.92 18.26
C THR A 317 -2.49 -11.99 17.43
N ILE A 318 -3.73 -12.34 17.77
CA ILE A 318 -4.54 -13.30 17.03
C ILE A 318 -4.72 -12.83 15.58
N TYR A 319 -5.03 -11.55 15.39
CA TYR A 319 -5.23 -10.98 14.07
C TYR A 319 -3.98 -11.04 13.21
N ILE A 320 -2.82 -10.61 13.73
CA ILE A 320 -1.53 -10.68 13.02
C ILE A 320 -1.19 -12.13 12.66
N LYS A 321 -1.42 -13.09 13.55
CA LYS A 321 -1.20 -14.52 13.26
C LYS A 321 -2.12 -15.05 12.16
N GLN A 322 -3.37 -14.62 12.10
CA GLN A 322 -4.27 -14.97 11.00
C GLN A 322 -3.77 -14.39 9.67
N LEU A 323 -3.31 -13.14 9.67
CA LEU A 323 -2.77 -12.48 8.47
C LEU A 323 -1.52 -13.18 7.96
N THR A 324 -0.54 -13.47 8.84
CA THR A 324 0.70 -14.18 8.46
C THR A 324 0.42 -15.55 7.85
N LYS A 325 -0.52 -16.30 8.44
CA LYS A 325 -0.94 -17.59 7.91
C LYS A 325 -1.60 -17.46 6.53
N ARG A 326 -2.42 -16.41 6.32
CA ARG A 326 -3.14 -16.20 5.06
C ARG A 326 -2.23 -15.83 3.90
N VAL A 327 -1.14 -15.13 4.17
CA VAL A 327 -0.14 -14.74 3.16
C VAL A 327 1.07 -15.69 3.12
N GLU A 328 1.04 -16.78 3.87
CA GLU A 328 2.11 -17.78 3.97
C GLU A 328 3.49 -17.16 4.29
N LEU A 329 3.48 -16.05 5.02
CA LEU A 329 4.70 -15.39 5.46
C LEU A 329 5.31 -16.15 6.64
N VAL A 330 6.64 -16.04 6.81
CA VAL A 330 7.33 -16.57 7.99
C VAL A 330 6.63 -16.08 9.26
N ASP A 331 6.29 -17.02 10.15
CA ASP A 331 5.55 -16.70 11.36
C ASP A 331 6.41 -15.89 12.33
N TYR A 332 5.96 -14.69 12.67
CA TYR A 332 6.62 -13.86 13.68
C TYR A 332 6.53 -14.53 15.05
N SER A 333 7.62 -14.58 15.80
CA SER A 333 7.60 -15.08 17.17
C SER A 333 6.63 -14.26 18.03
N LEU A 334 6.09 -14.87 19.09
CA LEU A 334 5.24 -14.15 20.05
C LEU A 334 5.94 -12.92 20.63
N ALA A 335 7.26 -13.04 20.87
CA ALA A 335 8.07 -11.92 21.35
C ALA A 335 8.09 -10.75 20.36
N HIS A 336 8.22 -11.00 19.04
CA HIS A 336 8.15 -9.96 18.03
C HIS A 336 6.80 -9.25 18.04
N VAL A 337 5.69 -9.99 18.14
CA VAL A 337 4.34 -9.38 18.14
C VAL A 337 4.07 -8.59 19.43
N LEU A 338 4.58 -9.03 20.58
CA LEU A 338 4.46 -8.29 21.82
C LEU A 338 5.33 -7.03 21.84
N LEU A 339 6.57 -7.12 21.35
CA LEU A 339 7.46 -5.96 21.23
C LEU A 339 6.97 -4.95 20.18
N TYR A 340 6.22 -5.41 19.18
CA TYR A 340 5.58 -4.54 18.19
C TYR A 340 4.64 -3.52 18.85
N GLU A 341 4.06 -3.79 20.01
CA GLU A 341 3.26 -2.81 20.75
C GLU A 341 4.07 -1.55 21.11
N ILE A 342 5.32 -1.73 21.54
CA ILE A 342 6.22 -0.61 21.86
C ILE A 342 6.53 0.19 20.58
N TYR A 343 6.88 -0.53 19.50
CA TYR A 343 7.11 0.10 18.20
C TYR A 343 5.89 0.90 17.74
N LEU A 344 4.70 0.33 17.86
CA LEU A 344 3.45 0.95 17.42
C LEU A 344 3.18 2.27 18.13
N ILE A 345 3.38 2.31 19.47
CA ILE A 345 3.23 3.53 20.27
C ILE A 345 4.25 4.59 19.81
N VAL A 346 5.53 4.19 19.74
CA VAL A 346 6.62 5.10 19.34
C VAL A 346 6.38 5.64 17.93
N ASN A 347 6.03 4.76 17.00
CA ASN A 347 5.73 5.14 15.62
C ASN A 347 4.53 6.11 15.54
N THR A 348 3.41 5.78 16.19
CA THR A 348 2.19 6.60 16.16
C THR A 348 2.44 7.99 16.76
N VAL A 349 3.04 8.06 17.95
CA VAL A 349 3.32 9.34 18.64
C VAL A 349 4.33 10.16 17.84
N SER A 350 5.42 9.55 17.39
CA SER A 350 6.46 10.26 16.64
C SER A 350 5.93 10.76 15.29
N THR A 351 5.13 9.97 14.59
CA THR A 351 4.49 10.36 13.32
C THR A 351 3.53 11.53 13.54
N ALA A 352 2.69 11.49 14.57
CA ALA A 352 1.77 12.57 14.90
C ALA A 352 2.53 13.86 15.22
N LEU A 353 3.57 13.80 16.04
CA LEU A 353 4.41 14.97 16.35
C LEU A 353 5.11 15.51 15.09
N PHE A 354 5.71 14.62 14.31
CA PHE A 354 6.43 14.99 13.09
C PHE A 354 5.52 15.61 12.01
N TYR A 355 4.25 15.17 11.96
CA TYR A 355 3.25 15.73 11.05
C TYR A 355 3.01 17.24 11.30
N PHE A 356 2.95 17.66 12.56
CA PHE A 356 2.73 19.09 12.92
C PHE A 356 3.98 19.94 12.81
N LEU A 357 5.18 19.36 12.71
CA LEU A 357 6.39 20.15 12.52
C LEU A 357 6.44 20.77 11.11
N PRO A 358 6.93 22.02 10.97
CA PRO A 358 7.05 22.71 9.67
C PRO A 358 8.25 22.19 8.85
N ILE A 359 8.46 20.89 8.85
CA ILE A 359 9.53 20.22 8.12
C ILE A 359 8.95 19.69 6.80
N PRO A 360 9.51 20.00 5.63
CA PRO A 360 9.05 19.44 4.37
C PRO A 360 9.27 17.92 4.32
N SER A 361 8.43 17.21 3.59
CA SER A 361 8.66 15.80 3.33
C SER A 361 9.75 15.62 2.29
N ILE A 362 10.70 14.69 2.53
CA ILE A 362 11.76 14.35 1.59
C ILE A 362 11.49 12.93 1.04
N TRP A 363 11.58 12.76 -0.28
CA TRP A 363 11.41 11.48 -0.93
C TRP A 363 12.27 11.38 -2.19
N LYS A 364 13.17 10.39 -2.24
CA LYS A 364 14.08 10.12 -3.37
C LYS A 364 14.75 11.39 -3.92
N GLY A 365 15.33 12.19 -3.01
CA GLY A 365 16.01 13.45 -3.32
C GLY A 365 15.10 14.64 -3.63
N ARG A 366 13.78 14.45 -3.70
CA ARG A 366 12.82 15.55 -3.89
C ARG A 366 12.26 16.04 -2.56
N THR A 367 12.11 17.35 -2.44
CA THR A 367 11.50 17.99 -1.27
C THR A 367 10.06 18.41 -1.63
N TYR A 368 9.11 18.04 -0.77
CA TYR A 368 7.69 18.37 -0.91
C TYR A 368 7.27 19.26 0.25
N HIS A 369 6.86 20.49 -0.04
CA HIS A 369 6.22 21.38 0.93
C HIS A 369 4.73 21.08 1.04
N LYS A 370 4.10 21.41 2.16
CA LYS A 370 2.66 21.19 2.36
C LYS A 370 1.83 21.91 1.30
N SER A 371 2.27 23.09 0.85
CA SER A 371 1.65 23.86 -0.25
C SER A 371 1.73 23.19 -1.62
N ASP A 372 2.65 22.24 -1.82
CA ASP A 372 2.83 21.54 -3.10
C ASP A 372 1.94 20.29 -3.18
N LEU A 373 1.30 19.96 -2.07
CA LEU A 373 0.59 18.69 -1.83
C LEU A 373 -0.93 18.89 -1.64
N THR A 374 -1.36 20.11 -1.57
CA THR A 374 -2.75 20.59 -1.53
C THR A 374 -3.00 21.49 -2.74
#